data_1b836489315cd7aaa97971cbadd74077
#
_entry.id   1b836489315cd7aaa97971cbadd74077
#
_cell.length_a   1.000
_cell.length_b   1.000
_cell.length_c   1.000
_cell.angle_alpha   90.00
_cell.angle_beta   90.00
_cell.angle_gamma   90.00
#
_symmetry.space_group_name_H-M   'P 1'
#
loop_
_entity.id
_entity.type
_entity.pdbx_description
1 polymer ?
#
loop_
_entity_poly.entity_id
_entity_poly.type
_entity_poly.pdbx_seq_one_letter_code
_entity_poly.pdbx_strand_id
1 'polypeptide(L)'
;MECEYADPDFLVLMLTPENSAADIERLVYGIGTNDAVYAPQPSLPLARGERVCSAREALFAPRETIPAAQSLGRVCGAPTVGCPPAIPIAVSGERIGPEALELFRRYGVEQVEVLR
;
A
#
# COMPACT_ATOMS: atom_id res chain seq x y z
N MET A 1 -10.07 -3.57 -21.11
CA MET A 1 -9.23 -2.77 -20.19
C MET A 1 -9.72 -3.03 -18.79
N GLU A 2 -8.84 -3.48 -17.92
CA GLU A 2 -9.17 -3.83 -16.54
C GLU A 2 -8.45 -2.90 -15.57
N CYS A 3 -9.07 -2.64 -14.42
CA CYS A 3 -8.44 -1.94 -13.32
C CYS A 3 -7.61 -2.96 -12.54
N GLU A 4 -6.30 -2.80 -12.56
CA GLU A 4 -5.36 -3.63 -11.80
C GLU A 4 -5.34 -3.25 -10.32
N TYR A 5 -5.49 -1.96 -10.05
CA TYR A 5 -5.42 -1.43 -8.71
C TYR A 5 -6.14 -0.08 -8.63
N ALA A 6 -6.81 0.15 -7.51
CA ALA A 6 -7.38 1.44 -7.17
C ALA A 6 -7.28 1.65 -5.65
N ASP A 7 -6.82 2.81 -5.26
CA ASP A 7 -6.80 3.28 -3.88
C ASP A 7 -7.21 4.76 -3.82
N PRO A 8 -7.17 5.43 -2.66
CA PRO A 8 -7.52 6.85 -2.58
C PRO A 8 -6.64 7.79 -3.40
N ASP A 9 -5.44 7.35 -3.80
CA ASP A 9 -4.43 8.19 -4.44
C ASP A 9 -4.14 7.78 -5.89
N PHE A 10 -4.34 6.50 -6.24
CA PHE A 10 -3.91 5.94 -7.51
C PHE A 10 -4.98 5.07 -8.18
N LEU A 11 -5.04 5.17 -9.49
CA LEU A 11 -5.73 4.24 -10.37
C LEU A 11 -4.72 3.67 -11.36
N VAL A 12 -4.53 2.35 -11.35
CA VAL A 12 -3.63 1.66 -12.26
C VAL A 12 -4.43 0.81 -13.22
N LEU A 13 -4.25 1.06 -14.51
CA LEU A 13 -4.92 0.34 -15.59
C LEU A 13 -3.90 -0.41 -16.43
N MET A 14 -4.20 -1.64 -16.79
CA MET A 14 -3.40 -2.40 -17.72
C MET A 14 -3.92 -2.21 -19.14
N LEU A 15 -3.02 -1.82 -20.03
CA LEU A 15 -3.25 -1.76 -21.48
C LEU A 15 -2.56 -2.95 -22.14
N THR A 16 -3.29 -3.63 -23.01
CA THR A 16 -2.78 -4.75 -23.78
C THR A 16 -2.82 -4.43 -25.28
N PRO A 17 -2.10 -5.17 -26.13
CA PRO A 17 -2.15 -4.98 -27.59
C PRO A 17 -3.54 -5.11 -28.20
N GLU A 18 -4.49 -5.75 -27.51
CA GLU A 18 -5.88 -5.91 -27.95
C GLU A 18 -6.73 -4.66 -27.70
N ASN A 19 -6.24 -3.70 -26.89
CA ASN A 19 -6.96 -2.46 -26.68
C ASN A 19 -6.92 -1.58 -27.93
N SER A 20 -8.09 -1.21 -28.41
CA SER A 20 -8.26 -0.34 -29.56
C SER A 20 -8.12 1.14 -29.19
N ALA A 21 -7.92 2.00 -30.20
CA ALA A 21 -7.97 3.45 -30.01
C ALA A 21 -9.30 3.90 -29.36
N ALA A 22 -10.42 3.27 -29.74
CA ALA A 22 -11.72 3.58 -29.16
C ALA A 22 -11.81 3.25 -27.67
N ASP A 23 -11.09 2.25 -27.19
CA ASP A 23 -11.03 1.93 -25.75
C ASP A 23 -10.27 3.01 -24.98
N ILE A 24 -9.20 3.52 -25.57
CA ILE A 24 -8.42 4.64 -24.99
C ILE A 24 -9.27 5.92 -24.98
N GLU A 25 -9.99 6.22 -26.07
CA GLU A 25 -10.86 7.39 -26.12
C GLU A 25 -11.97 7.33 -25.05
N ARG A 26 -12.58 6.16 -24.83
CA ARG A 26 -13.56 5.95 -23.76
C ARG A 26 -12.95 6.18 -22.38
N LEU A 27 -11.73 5.69 -22.15
CA LEU A 27 -11.00 5.91 -20.90
C LEU A 27 -10.77 7.40 -20.66
N VAL A 28 -10.20 8.10 -21.65
CA VAL A 28 -9.92 9.53 -21.56
C VAL A 28 -11.20 10.32 -21.33
N TYR A 29 -12.30 9.97 -22.03
CA TYR A 29 -13.60 10.59 -21.81
C TYR A 29 -14.10 10.36 -20.39
N GLY A 30 -14.05 9.13 -19.88
CA GLY A 30 -14.50 8.78 -18.53
C GLY A 30 -13.72 9.48 -17.42
N ILE A 31 -12.42 9.65 -17.60
CA ILE A 31 -11.57 10.39 -16.66
C ILE A 31 -11.79 11.90 -16.78
N GLY A 32 -11.90 12.42 -18.01
CA GLY A 32 -11.99 13.84 -18.29
C GLY A 32 -13.35 14.48 -17.97
N THR A 33 -14.42 13.68 -17.81
CA THR A 33 -15.77 14.19 -17.48
C THR A 33 -16.04 14.32 -15.98
N ASN A 34 -15.08 13.95 -15.15
CA ASN A 34 -15.23 14.08 -13.71
C ASN A 34 -14.82 15.49 -13.26
N ASP A 35 -15.78 16.43 -13.27
CA ASP A 35 -15.63 17.80 -12.75
C ASP A 35 -15.54 17.86 -11.21
N ALA A 36 -15.32 16.74 -10.55
CA ALA A 36 -15.10 16.73 -9.12
C ALA A 36 -13.83 17.55 -8.80
N VAL A 37 -14.02 18.64 -8.07
CA VAL A 37 -12.91 19.43 -7.54
C VAL A 37 -12.16 18.53 -6.57
N TYR A 38 -11.11 17.89 -7.07
CA TYR A 38 -10.22 17.10 -6.23
C TYR A 38 -9.40 18.05 -5.36
N ALA A 39 -9.71 18.11 -4.08
CA ALA A 39 -8.81 18.73 -3.12
C ALA A 39 -7.61 17.78 -2.95
N PRO A 40 -6.39 18.18 -3.35
CA PRO A 40 -5.23 17.32 -3.19
C PRO A 40 -5.08 16.95 -1.72
N GLN A 41 -5.12 15.66 -1.44
CA GLN A 41 -4.81 15.17 -0.10
C GLN A 41 -3.33 15.42 0.17
N PRO A 42 -2.95 15.87 1.37
CA PRO A 42 -1.53 16.01 1.69
C PRO A 42 -0.85 14.65 1.50
N SER A 43 0.29 14.65 0.80
CA SER A 43 1.10 13.44 0.69
C SER A 43 1.57 13.04 2.08
N LEU A 44 1.24 11.82 2.48
CA LEU A 44 1.80 11.26 3.70
C LEU A 44 3.28 10.91 3.47
N PRO A 45 4.17 11.22 4.42
CA PRO A 45 5.56 10.84 4.30
C PRO A 45 5.66 9.30 4.28
N LEU A 46 6.61 8.77 3.52
CA LEU A 46 6.94 7.36 3.60
C LEU A 46 7.35 7.01 5.02
N ALA A 47 6.71 6.00 5.58
CA ALA A 47 7.11 5.46 6.87
C ALA A 47 8.53 4.88 6.77
N ARG A 48 9.41 5.30 7.65
CA ARG A 48 10.76 4.74 7.77
C ARG A 48 10.87 4.13 9.16
N GLY A 49 10.79 2.80 9.22
CA GLY A 49 10.96 2.06 10.46
C GLY A 49 12.43 1.97 10.88
N GLU A 50 12.65 1.94 12.20
CA GLU A 50 13.95 1.56 12.74
C GLU A 50 14.22 0.09 12.41
N ARG A 51 15.38 -0.22 11.81
CA ARG A 51 15.78 -1.60 11.56
C ARG A 51 16.23 -2.28 12.85
N VAL A 52 15.44 -3.26 13.28
CA VAL A 52 15.71 -4.04 14.51
C VAL A 52 16.51 -5.32 14.20
N CYS A 53 16.17 -5.97 13.09
CA CYS A 53 16.87 -7.17 12.63
C CYS A 53 16.90 -7.22 11.10
N SER A 54 17.61 -8.17 10.53
CA SER A 54 17.60 -8.37 9.09
C SER A 54 16.27 -8.94 8.63
N ALA A 55 15.90 -8.68 7.37
CA ALA A 55 14.70 -9.27 6.77
C ALA A 55 14.74 -10.80 6.80
N ARG A 56 15.94 -11.39 6.67
CA ARG A 56 16.13 -12.84 6.76
C ARG A 56 15.80 -13.36 8.17
N GLU A 57 16.30 -12.70 9.22
CA GLU A 57 16.00 -13.08 10.61
C GLU A 57 14.52 -12.97 10.89
N ALA A 58 13.88 -11.86 10.47
CA ALA A 58 12.45 -11.67 10.61
C ALA A 58 11.61 -12.74 9.88
N LEU A 59 12.06 -13.14 8.68
CA LEU A 59 11.34 -14.13 7.87
C LEU A 59 11.29 -15.51 8.54
N PHE A 60 12.35 -15.90 9.26
CA PHE A 60 12.45 -17.21 9.94
C PHE A 60 12.06 -17.16 11.43
N ALA A 61 11.82 -15.99 11.99
CA ALA A 61 11.36 -15.83 13.36
C ALA A 61 9.89 -16.27 13.54
N PRO A 62 9.48 -16.71 14.74
CA PRO A 62 8.07 -16.89 15.05
C PRO A 62 7.29 -15.60 14.88
N ARG A 63 6.14 -15.69 14.22
CA ARG A 63 5.28 -14.55 13.89
C ARG A 63 3.87 -14.75 14.42
N GLU A 64 3.15 -13.67 14.53
CA GLU A 64 1.72 -13.64 14.82
C GLU A 64 1.05 -12.54 14.01
N THR A 65 -0.20 -12.74 13.66
CA THR A 65 -1.03 -11.73 12.98
C THR A 65 -1.81 -10.97 14.04
N ILE A 66 -1.73 -9.64 14.01
CA ILE A 66 -2.43 -8.77 14.95
C ILE A 66 -3.16 -7.66 14.19
N PRO A 67 -4.19 -7.04 14.79
CA PRO A 67 -4.80 -5.83 14.23
C PRO A 67 -3.74 -4.73 14.01
N ALA A 68 -3.75 -4.09 12.85
CA ALA A 68 -2.78 -3.06 12.51
C ALA A 68 -2.75 -1.91 13.55
N ALA A 69 -3.90 -1.56 14.11
CA ALA A 69 -3.99 -0.55 15.17
C ALA A 69 -3.22 -0.91 16.46
N GLN A 70 -2.89 -2.18 16.67
CA GLN A 70 -2.16 -2.67 17.84
C GLN A 70 -0.68 -2.93 17.56
N SER A 71 -0.22 -2.61 16.34
CA SER A 71 1.13 -2.95 15.90
C SER A 71 2.21 -1.92 16.25
N LEU A 72 1.84 -0.79 16.85
CA LEU A 72 2.80 0.25 17.23
C LEU A 72 3.95 -0.31 18.09
N GLY A 73 5.17 -0.04 17.67
CA GLY A 73 6.39 -0.50 18.37
C GLY A 73 6.75 -1.98 18.15
N ARG A 74 5.87 -2.77 17.54
CA ARG A 74 6.15 -4.16 17.17
C ARG A 74 7.08 -4.20 15.96
N VAL A 75 7.78 -5.31 15.81
CA VAL A 75 8.68 -5.56 14.67
C VAL A 75 7.90 -6.25 13.56
N CYS A 76 7.92 -5.69 12.36
CA CYS A 76 7.24 -6.23 11.20
C CYS A 76 7.83 -7.60 10.82
N GLY A 77 6.97 -8.61 10.70
CA GLY A 77 7.36 -9.99 10.35
C GLY A 77 7.31 -10.26 8.86
N ALA A 78 6.36 -9.62 8.16
CA ALA A 78 6.22 -9.72 6.72
C ALA A 78 5.89 -8.34 6.13
N PRO A 79 6.39 -8.01 4.91
CA PRO A 79 6.13 -6.72 4.33
C PRO A 79 4.64 -6.51 4.10
N THR A 80 4.14 -5.32 4.45
CA THR A 80 2.76 -4.90 4.18
C THR A 80 2.72 -4.19 2.84
N VAL A 81 2.43 -4.94 1.80
CA VAL A 81 2.36 -4.40 0.44
C VAL A 81 1.03 -4.71 -0.23
N GLY A 82 0.44 -3.71 -0.88
CA GLY A 82 -0.55 -3.92 -1.93
C GLY A 82 0.16 -3.99 -3.28
N CYS A 83 -0.18 -4.91 -4.13
CA CYS A 83 0.42 -5.04 -5.45
C CYS A 83 -0.66 -4.94 -6.53
N PRO A 84 -0.48 -4.11 -7.56
CA PRO A 84 0.40 -2.97 -7.69
C PRO A 84 -0.05 -1.78 -6.81
N PRO A 85 0.79 -0.78 -6.49
CA PRO A 85 2.15 -0.56 -6.97
C PRO A 85 3.25 -1.22 -6.13
N ALA A 86 2.94 -2.10 -5.18
CA ALA A 86 3.88 -2.87 -4.35
C ALA A 86 4.88 -2.01 -3.54
N ILE A 87 4.42 -0.85 -3.07
CA ILE A 87 5.20 0.00 -2.17
C ILE A 87 4.93 -0.43 -0.73
N PRO A 88 5.91 -1.00 -0.02
CA PRO A 88 5.69 -1.45 1.35
C PRO A 88 5.54 -0.25 2.32
N ILE A 89 4.56 -0.33 3.21
CA ILE A 89 4.41 0.60 4.33
C ILE A 89 5.42 0.25 5.42
N ALA A 90 5.57 -1.03 5.71
CA ALA A 90 6.59 -1.55 6.63
C ALA A 90 7.21 -2.81 6.03
N VAL A 91 8.50 -3.01 6.22
CA VAL A 91 9.23 -4.19 5.73
C VAL A 91 9.68 -5.08 6.88
N SER A 92 9.93 -6.36 6.57
CA SER A 92 10.35 -7.35 7.57
C SER A 92 11.62 -6.90 8.33
N GLY A 93 11.56 -6.95 9.64
CA GLY A 93 12.65 -6.56 10.53
C GLY A 93 12.66 -5.09 10.95
N GLU A 94 11.74 -4.27 10.47
CA GLU A 94 11.57 -2.89 10.90
C GLU A 94 10.56 -2.76 12.04
N ARG A 95 10.78 -1.79 12.92
CA ARG A 95 9.83 -1.39 13.97
C ARG A 95 8.74 -0.52 13.35
N ILE A 96 7.50 -0.90 13.60
CA ILE A 96 6.32 -0.17 13.12
C ILE A 96 6.17 1.12 13.94
N GLY A 97 6.32 2.25 13.28
CA GLY A 97 6.19 3.60 13.85
C GLY A 97 4.78 4.18 13.69
N PRO A 98 4.53 5.38 14.24
CA PRO A 98 3.24 6.05 14.14
C PRO A 98 2.86 6.40 12.69
N GLU A 99 3.83 6.76 11.84
CA GLU A 99 3.60 7.05 10.42
C GLU A 99 3.08 5.82 9.67
N ALA A 100 3.60 4.63 10.01
CA ALA A 100 3.11 3.38 9.43
C ALA A 100 1.67 3.09 9.81
N LEU A 101 1.26 3.37 11.06
CA LEU A 101 -0.13 3.21 11.49
C LEU A 101 -1.09 4.13 10.72
N GLU A 102 -0.67 5.36 10.45
CA GLU A 102 -1.47 6.30 9.68
C GLU A 102 -1.66 5.82 8.23
N LEU A 103 -0.58 5.30 7.61
CA LEU A 103 -0.64 4.69 6.28
C LEU A 103 -1.49 3.42 6.27
N PHE A 104 -1.38 2.56 7.27
CA PHE A 104 -2.25 1.38 7.40
C PHE A 104 -3.72 1.77 7.40
N ARG A 105 -4.10 2.77 8.18
CA ARG A 105 -5.47 3.28 8.23
C ARG A 105 -5.91 3.85 6.89
N ARG A 106 -5.06 4.63 6.23
CA ARG A 106 -5.36 5.27 4.93
C ARG A 106 -5.62 4.23 3.84
N TYR A 107 -4.80 3.18 3.80
CA TYR A 107 -4.86 2.15 2.77
C TYR A 107 -5.67 0.91 3.18
N GLY A 108 -6.41 0.99 4.28
CA GLY A 108 -7.32 -0.07 4.71
C GLY A 108 -6.62 -1.36 5.14
N VAL A 109 -5.36 -1.29 5.61
CA VAL A 109 -4.65 -2.44 6.16
C VAL A 109 -5.21 -2.75 7.55
N GLU A 110 -5.96 -3.83 7.66
CA GLU A 110 -6.62 -4.21 8.91
C GLU A 110 -5.73 -5.06 9.83
N GLN A 111 -4.88 -5.89 9.24
CA GLN A 111 -4.02 -6.83 9.96
C GLN A 111 -2.59 -6.80 9.44
N VAL A 112 -1.65 -7.04 10.33
CA VAL A 112 -0.21 -7.13 10.00
C VAL A 112 0.43 -8.31 10.72
N GLU A 113 1.44 -8.90 10.09
CA GLU A 113 2.29 -9.90 10.74
C GLU A 113 3.43 -9.21 11.48
N VAL A 114 3.61 -9.60 12.74
CA VAL A 114 4.70 -9.10 13.61
C VAL A 114 5.45 -10.24 14.25
N LEU A 115 6.68 -9.98 14.64
CA LEU A 115 7.48 -10.95 15.41
C LEU A 115 6.90 -11.12 16.82
N ARG A 116 6.94 -12.35 17.33
CA ARG A 116 6.54 -12.66 18.70
C ARG A 116 7.55 -12.16 19.73
#